data_865f48c9aeab3ef6391763989d4cfa94
#
_entry.id   865f48c9aeab3ef6391763989d4cfa94
#
_cell.length_a   1.000
_cell.length_b   1.000
_cell.length_c   1.000
_cell.angle_alpha   90.00
_cell.angle_beta   90.00
_cell.angle_gamma   90.00
#
_symmetry.space_group_name_H-M   'P 1'
#
loop_
_entity.id
_entity.type
_entity.pdbx_description
1 polymer ?
#
loop_
_entity_poly.entity_id
_entity_poly.type
_entity_poly.pdbx_seq_one_letter_code
_entity_poly.pdbx_strand_id
1 'polypeptide(L)'
;MRILNDQIPQKDAGRQFGAAPVLLLCFFLYLAASCFILDATRFRAEKPHAETMRLAAEQTARCFAVLKDERLRRGYEIIPTDDPNLTGMVGYDFTEITTSHGSLEAKRSTTNPNTAAMITDLLVQCGVKEGDLVAVNLSSSFPCLNVATLCALDALGAEGVIINSVGASTYGANLPGFVYLDMEQTLLSEGLIRNHSFAFSMGGDYDIGYGMPDQDLVKTIEDRIRGYGLQFLHYKDIDENLAARLELYLGKAGNKDSRNSPVSASDFRCLVNAGGNILAFGGGEGLISAKSGILRPGRKPEEGKGLIPWFLNQGVPVIHLLNMNSLLPENGLPFDPIPLPDPGTGDVYFEMRYRKELVLLLSAGALLLLALTALRFPRRHPIQKGLL
;
A
#
# COMPACT_ATOMS: atom_id res chain seq x y z
N MET A 1 -94.83 21.60 19.45
CA MET A 1 -93.48 21.99 19.74
C MET A 1 -92.70 20.67 19.78
N ARG A 2 -92.08 20.23 18.67
CA ARG A 2 -91.35 18.98 18.53
C ARG A 2 -89.88 19.32 18.59
N ILE A 3 -89.15 18.77 19.60
CA ILE A 3 -87.71 18.89 19.75
C ILE A 3 -87.11 17.72 18.98
N LEU A 4 -86.39 18.04 17.90
CA LEU A 4 -85.57 17.13 17.16
C LEU A 4 -84.26 16.85 17.94
N ASN A 5 -84.02 15.58 18.26
CA ASN A 5 -82.86 15.10 18.90
C ASN A 5 -81.86 14.62 17.82
N ASP A 6 -80.91 15.50 17.46
CA ASP A 6 -79.88 15.18 16.47
C ASP A 6 -78.82 14.35 17.22
N GLN A 7 -78.81 13.05 16.95
CA GLN A 7 -77.71 12.17 17.33
C GLN A 7 -76.52 12.37 16.37
N ILE A 8 -75.40 12.92 16.88
CA ILE A 8 -74.13 13.00 16.19
C ILE A 8 -73.56 11.59 16.19
N PRO A 9 -73.20 10.98 15.02
CA PRO A 9 -72.51 9.72 15.00
C PRO A 9 -71.06 9.94 15.45
N GLN A 10 -70.65 9.31 16.57
CA GLN A 10 -69.26 9.15 16.96
C GLN A 10 -68.57 8.31 15.89
N LYS A 11 -67.71 8.97 15.11
CA LYS A 11 -66.72 8.26 14.28
C LYS A 11 -65.65 7.69 15.19
N ASP A 12 -65.74 6.39 15.44
CA ASP A 12 -64.63 5.59 15.97
C ASP A 12 -63.43 5.72 15.02
N ALA A 13 -62.52 6.63 15.36
CA ALA A 13 -61.24 6.76 14.71
C ALA A 13 -60.25 5.71 15.27
N GLY A 14 -60.62 4.43 15.11
CA GLY A 14 -59.64 3.35 15.23
C GLY A 14 -58.62 3.50 14.11
N ARG A 15 -57.49 4.14 14.35
CA ARG A 15 -56.36 4.12 13.44
C ARG A 15 -55.86 2.69 13.31
N GLN A 16 -56.44 1.95 12.37
CA GLN A 16 -55.82 0.72 11.87
C GLN A 16 -54.51 1.17 11.21
N PHE A 17 -53.39 0.95 11.91
CA PHE A 17 -52.06 1.03 11.27
C PHE A 17 -52.09 0.05 10.12
N GLY A 18 -52.07 0.52 8.90
CA GLY A 18 -52.05 -0.33 7.72
C GLY A 18 -50.89 -1.31 7.78
N ALA A 19 -51.05 -2.52 7.24
CA ALA A 19 -50.03 -3.58 7.27
C ALA A 19 -48.67 -3.15 6.66
N ALA A 20 -48.68 -2.14 5.77
CA ALA A 20 -47.48 -1.64 5.10
C ALA A 20 -46.39 -1.06 6.04
N PRO A 21 -46.68 -0.18 7.02
CA PRO A 21 -45.64 0.29 7.96
C PRO A 21 -45.11 -0.80 8.86
N VAL A 22 -45.95 -1.79 9.24
CA VAL A 22 -45.48 -2.95 10.04
C VAL A 22 -44.51 -3.82 9.22
N LEU A 23 -44.83 -4.12 7.96
CA LEU A 23 -43.97 -4.88 7.06
C LEU A 23 -42.65 -4.14 6.77
N LEU A 24 -42.69 -2.83 6.65
CA LEU A 24 -41.48 -2.03 6.49
C LEU A 24 -40.58 -2.10 7.71
N LEU A 25 -41.17 -2.01 8.92
CA LEU A 25 -40.43 -2.19 10.17
C LEU A 25 -39.82 -3.60 10.25
N CYS A 26 -40.57 -4.65 9.91
CA CYS A 26 -40.07 -6.02 9.86
C CYS A 26 -38.91 -6.17 8.86
N PHE A 27 -38.98 -5.49 7.71
CA PHE A 27 -37.90 -5.49 6.72
C PHE A 27 -36.62 -4.87 7.30
N PHE A 28 -36.68 -3.73 7.96
CA PHE A 28 -35.50 -3.09 8.57
C PHE A 28 -34.94 -3.92 9.73
N LEU A 29 -35.79 -4.52 10.58
CA LEU A 29 -35.36 -5.41 11.65
C LEU A 29 -34.69 -6.67 11.08
N TYR A 30 -35.22 -7.23 9.99
CA TYR A 30 -34.61 -8.36 9.28
C TYR A 30 -33.25 -8.00 8.72
N LEU A 31 -33.08 -6.83 8.09
CA LEU A 31 -31.79 -6.36 7.58
C LEU A 31 -30.77 -6.21 8.71
N ALA A 32 -31.16 -5.59 9.84
CA ALA A 32 -30.28 -5.42 10.99
C ALA A 32 -29.85 -6.78 11.58
N ALA A 33 -30.79 -7.72 11.73
CA ALA A 33 -30.50 -9.06 12.17
C ALA A 33 -29.59 -9.81 11.18
N SER A 34 -29.86 -9.67 9.88
CA SER A 34 -29.03 -10.28 8.82
C SER A 34 -27.60 -9.77 8.86
N CYS A 35 -27.40 -8.44 9.01
CA CYS A 35 -26.06 -7.86 9.16
C CYS A 35 -25.33 -8.42 10.38
N PHE A 36 -26.01 -8.53 11.52
CA PHE A 36 -25.44 -9.11 12.74
C PHE A 36 -25.09 -10.59 12.56
N ILE A 37 -25.96 -11.39 11.96
CA ILE A 37 -25.72 -12.82 11.70
C ILE A 37 -24.53 -13.00 10.75
N LEU A 38 -24.47 -12.22 9.67
CA LEU A 38 -23.36 -12.26 8.71
C LEU A 38 -22.04 -11.91 9.40
N ASP A 39 -22.02 -10.88 10.23
CA ASP A 39 -20.82 -10.48 10.96
C ASP A 39 -20.40 -11.54 11.99
N ALA A 40 -21.33 -12.07 12.77
CA ALA A 40 -21.07 -13.10 13.77
C ALA A 40 -20.65 -14.47 13.18
N THR A 41 -20.97 -14.72 11.91
CA THR A 41 -20.67 -15.98 11.21
C THR A 41 -19.52 -15.90 10.23
N ARG A 42 -18.79 -14.77 10.21
CA ARG A 42 -17.53 -14.66 9.44
C ARG A 42 -16.55 -15.74 9.87
N PHE A 43 -15.77 -16.23 8.93
CA PHE A 43 -14.74 -17.21 9.20
C PHE A 43 -13.40 -16.77 8.61
N ARG A 44 -12.32 -17.20 9.25
CA ARG A 44 -10.96 -16.97 8.79
C ARG A 44 -10.68 -17.90 7.61
N ALA A 45 -10.31 -17.33 6.48
CA ALA A 45 -9.96 -18.06 5.25
C ALA A 45 -8.61 -17.56 4.73
N GLU A 46 -7.87 -18.46 4.13
CA GLU A 46 -6.63 -18.11 3.45
C GLU A 46 -6.92 -17.23 2.23
N LYS A 47 -6.05 -16.21 1.99
CA LYS A 47 -6.17 -15.33 0.82
C LYS A 47 -5.93 -16.13 -0.47
N PRO A 48 -6.58 -15.81 -1.59
CA PRO A 48 -6.46 -16.59 -2.84
C PRO A 48 -5.04 -16.66 -3.40
N HIS A 49 -4.21 -15.66 -3.07
CA HIS A 49 -2.82 -15.55 -3.53
C HIS A 49 -1.79 -15.79 -2.39
N ALA A 50 -2.21 -16.46 -1.31
CA ALA A 50 -1.35 -16.73 -0.16
C ALA A 50 -0.07 -17.49 -0.53
N GLU A 51 -0.11 -18.37 -1.53
CA GLU A 51 1.06 -19.09 -2.00
C GLU A 51 2.11 -18.14 -2.60
N THR A 52 1.70 -17.23 -3.47
CA THR A 52 2.60 -16.19 -4.02
C THR A 52 3.17 -15.30 -2.92
N MET A 53 2.37 -14.98 -1.90
CA MET A 53 2.81 -14.22 -0.73
C MET A 53 3.89 -14.99 0.06
N ARG A 54 3.76 -16.32 0.21
CA ARG A 54 4.77 -17.16 0.87
C ARG A 54 6.06 -17.19 0.07
N LEU A 55 5.98 -17.40 -1.24
CA LEU A 55 7.15 -17.37 -2.11
C LEU A 55 7.92 -16.07 -1.99
N ALA A 56 7.23 -14.93 -1.95
CA ALA A 56 7.86 -13.61 -1.75
C ALA A 56 8.56 -13.51 -0.38
N ALA A 57 7.91 -13.97 0.70
CA ALA A 57 8.47 -13.95 2.04
C ALA A 57 9.69 -14.86 2.19
N GLU A 58 9.62 -16.07 1.67
CA GLU A 58 10.74 -17.03 1.67
C GLU A 58 11.93 -16.51 0.86
N GLN A 59 11.67 -15.91 -0.31
CA GLN A 59 12.71 -15.27 -1.11
C GLN A 59 13.36 -14.12 -0.35
N THR A 60 12.55 -13.28 0.31
CA THR A 60 13.05 -12.16 1.14
C THR A 60 13.93 -12.68 2.28
N ALA A 61 13.56 -13.76 2.95
CA ALA A 61 14.37 -14.36 3.99
C ALA A 61 15.74 -14.85 3.46
N ARG A 62 15.77 -15.46 2.27
CA ARG A 62 17.02 -15.85 1.59
C ARG A 62 17.88 -14.63 1.25
N CYS A 63 17.27 -13.57 0.72
CA CYS A 63 17.98 -12.32 0.44
C CYS A 63 18.58 -11.71 1.71
N PHE A 64 17.84 -11.64 2.80
CA PHE A 64 18.35 -11.12 4.07
C PHE A 64 19.52 -11.94 4.62
N ALA A 65 19.50 -13.28 4.51
CA ALA A 65 20.59 -14.13 4.93
C ALA A 65 21.89 -13.81 4.14
N VAL A 66 21.82 -13.69 2.82
CA VAL A 66 22.97 -13.33 1.98
C VAL A 66 23.48 -11.93 2.30
N LEU A 67 22.59 -10.95 2.50
CA LEU A 67 23.01 -9.59 2.86
C LEU A 67 23.66 -9.51 4.25
N LYS A 68 23.17 -10.30 5.21
CA LYS A 68 23.81 -10.43 6.53
C LYS A 68 25.25 -10.95 6.42
N ASP A 69 25.45 -12.02 5.66
CA ASP A 69 26.76 -12.61 5.46
C ASP A 69 27.70 -11.62 4.75
N GLU A 70 27.23 -10.92 3.75
CA GLU A 70 27.99 -9.89 3.02
C GLU A 70 28.35 -8.69 3.93
N ARG A 71 27.41 -8.23 4.78
CA ARG A 71 27.67 -7.19 5.78
C ARG A 71 28.85 -7.58 6.69
N LEU A 72 28.80 -8.80 7.23
CA LEU A 72 29.85 -9.31 8.12
C LEU A 72 31.19 -9.48 7.39
N ARG A 73 31.16 -9.95 6.14
CA ARG A 73 32.35 -10.06 5.28
C ARG A 73 32.98 -8.70 5.00
N ARG A 74 32.23 -7.64 4.93
CA ARG A 74 32.70 -6.24 4.78
C ARG A 74 33.21 -5.65 6.10
N GLY A 75 33.13 -6.37 7.22
CA GLY A 75 33.58 -5.94 8.52
C GLY A 75 32.63 -5.07 9.32
N TYR A 76 31.33 -5.00 8.92
CA TYR A 76 30.32 -4.26 9.66
C TYR A 76 29.63 -5.17 10.68
N GLU A 77 29.83 -4.88 11.96
CA GLU A 77 29.24 -5.63 13.05
C GLU A 77 27.71 -5.47 13.12
N ILE A 78 27.03 -6.49 13.68
CA ILE A 78 25.63 -6.40 14.05
C ILE A 78 25.58 -5.98 15.52
N ILE A 79 24.84 -4.93 15.83
CA ILE A 79 24.69 -4.41 17.19
C ILE A 79 23.45 -5.05 17.83
N PRO A 80 23.60 -6.00 18.79
CA PRO A 80 22.46 -6.76 19.32
C PRO A 80 21.41 -5.92 20.04
N THR A 81 21.77 -4.76 20.60
CA THR A 81 20.82 -3.83 21.23
C THR A 81 19.90 -3.17 20.19
N ASP A 82 20.38 -2.97 18.97
CA ASP A 82 19.66 -2.33 17.89
C ASP A 82 18.97 -3.36 16.97
N ASP A 83 19.58 -4.54 16.82
CA ASP A 83 19.08 -5.67 16.04
C ASP A 83 19.02 -6.95 16.88
N PRO A 84 18.08 -7.05 17.85
CA PRO A 84 18.01 -8.20 18.78
C PRO A 84 17.71 -9.53 18.09
N ASN A 85 17.12 -9.51 16.90
CA ASN A 85 16.91 -10.69 16.06
C ASN A 85 18.14 -11.07 15.23
N LEU A 86 19.22 -10.30 15.31
CA LEU A 86 20.49 -10.51 14.62
C LEU A 86 20.32 -10.70 13.11
N THR A 87 19.45 -9.92 12.51
CA THR A 87 19.10 -10.01 11.09
C THR A 87 20.23 -9.48 10.18
N GLY A 88 21.05 -8.57 10.68
CA GLY A 88 22.07 -7.86 9.91
C GLY A 88 21.51 -6.78 8.98
N MET A 89 20.19 -6.55 9.03
CA MET A 89 19.49 -5.62 8.15
C MET A 89 19.26 -4.24 8.77
N VAL A 90 19.50 -4.07 10.06
CA VAL A 90 19.45 -2.80 10.77
C VAL A 90 20.81 -2.10 10.66
N GLY A 91 20.83 -0.87 10.14
CA GLY A 91 22.05 -0.05 10.04
C GLY A 91 22.51 0.49 11.39
N TYR A 92 23.37 1.50 11.37
CA TYR A 92 23.84 2.16 12.60
C TYR A 92 22.97 3.37 12.94
N ASP A 93 23.02 3.80 14.21
CA ASP A 93 22.32 4.99 14.65
C ASP A 93 22.72 6.20 13.81
N PHE A 94 24.02 6.46 13.72
CA PHE A 94 24.53 7.56 12.93
C PHE A 94 25.83 7.19 12.22
N THR A 95 25.99 7.69 10.99
CA THR A 95 27.21 7.58 10.19
C THR A 95 27.40 8.87 9.39
N GLU A 96 28.55 8.96 8.70
CA GLU A 96 28.92 10.11 7.86
C GLU A 96 27.99 10.33 6.67
N ILE A 97 27.10 9.39 6.37
CA ILE A 97 26.12 9.48 5.26
C ILE A 97 24.66 9.43 5.74
N THR A 98 24.42 9.54 7.04
CA THR A 98 23.06 9.57 7.58
C THR A 98 22.38 10.90 7.24
N THR A 99 21.16 10.84 6.69
CA THR A 99 20.42 12.02 6.22
C THR A 99 19.46 12.60 7.26
N SER A 100 18.86 11.76 8.07
CA SER A 100 17.81 12.17 9.03
C SER A 100 17.61 11.14 10.13
N HIS A 101 16.85 11.49 11.16
CA HIS A 101 16.42 10.54 12.18
C HIS A 101 15.33 9.61 11.65
N GLY A 102 15.32 8.35 12.13
CA GLY A 102 14.31 7.34 11.86
C GLY A 102 14.02 6.51 13.11
N SER A 103 12.84 5.91 13.22
CA SER A 103 12.50 5.02 14.33
C SER A 103 13.22 3.69 14.19
N LEU A 104 13.95 3.27 15.22
CA LEU A 104 14.61 1.98 15.32
C LEU A 104 13.59 0.84 15.28
N GLU A 105 12.48 0.96 16.02
CA GLU A 105 11.42 -0.04 16.09
C GLU A 105 10.79 -0.27 14.70
N ALA A 106 10.59 0.80 13.93
CA ALA A 106 10.09 0.70 12.56
C ALA A 106 11.09 -0.03 11.66
N LYS A 107 12.40 0.22 11.81
CA LYS A 107 13.43 -0.51 11.04
C LYS A 107 13.44 -1.99 11.41
N ARG A 108 13.47 -2.32 12.72
CA ARG A 108 13.39 -3.70 13.20
C ARG A 108 12.16 -4.43 12.73
N SER A 109 10.99 -3.76 12.77
CA SER A 109 9.74 -4.34 12.30
C SER A 109 9.80 -4.78 10.84
N THR A 110 10.51 -4.01 9.99
CA THR A 110 10.64 -4.33 8.56
C THR A 110 11.61 -5.46 8.26
N THR A 111 12.42 -5.91 9.24
CA THR A 111 13.28 -7.08 9.08
C THR A 111 12.49 -8.39 9.06
N ASN A 112 11.20 -8.38 9.39
CA ASN A 112 10.29 -9.50 9.23
C ASN A 112 10.10 -9.82 7.73
N PRO A 113 10.53 -10.99 7.22
CA PRO A 113 10.40 -11.33 5.80
C PRO A 113 8.95 -11.35 5.30
N ASN A 114 7.97 -11.53 6.19
CA ASN A 114 6.55 -11.48 5.84
C ASN A 114 6.07 -10.08 5.42
N THR A 115 6.90 -9.03 5.52
CA THR A 115 6.63 -7.74 4.88
C THR A 115 6.50 -7.86 3.37
N ALA A 116 7.21 -8.80 2.73
CA ALA A 116 7.02 -9.10 1.31
C ALA A 116 5.64 -9.69 1.01
N ALA A 117 5.10 -10.51 1.92
CA ALA A 117 3.73 -11.01 1.80
C ALA A 117 2.71 -9.86 1.83
N MET A 118 2.86 -8.91 2.75
CA MET A 118 2.03 -7.71 2.81
C MET A 118 2.12 -6.90 1.50
N ILE A 119 3.33 -6.65 0.99
CA ILE A 119 3.52 -5.88 -0.25
C ILE A 119 2.90 -6.62 -1.44
N THR A 120 3.05 -7.96 -1.50
CA THR A 120 2.41 -8.79 -2.54
C THR A 120 0.88 -8.63 -2.51
N ASP A 121 0.28 -8.66 -1.32
CA ASP A 121 -1.17 -8.46 -1.16
C ASP A 121 -1.61 -7.06 -1.60
N LEU A 122 -0.87 -6.00 -1.22
CA LEU A 122 -1.15 -4.63 -1.65
C LEU A 122 -1.04 -4.47 -3.17
N LEU A 123 -0.05 -5.11 -3.82
CA LEU A 123 0.10 -5.12 -5.27
C LEU A 123 -1.10 -5.81 -5.96
N VAL A 124 -1.52 -6.97 -5.45
CA VAL A 124 -2.71 -7.68 -5.95
C VAL A 124 -3.98 -6.85 -5.77
N GLN A 125 -4.13 -6.15 -4.65
CA GLN A 125 -5.26 -5.22 -4.41
C GLN A 125 -5.26 -4.02 -5.36
N CYS A 126 -4.10 -3.62 -5.89
CA CYS A 126 -3.98 -2.64 -6.98
C CYS A 126 -4.22 -3.26 -8.37
N GLY A 127 -4.43 -4.57 -8.44
CA GLY A 127 -4.72 -5.30 -9.68
C GLY A 127 -3.47 -5.70 -10.47
N VAL A 128 -2.29 -5.72 -9.84
CA VAL A 128 -1.03 -6.15 -10.46
C VAL A 128 -1.08 -7.63 -10.78
N LYS A 129 -0.64 -7.98 -11.99
CA LYS A 129 -0.55 -9.34 -12.53
C LYS A 129 0.81 -9.56 -13.19
N GLU A 130 1.08 -10.79 -13.61
CA GLU A 130 2.26 -11.14 -14.39
C GLU A 130 2.36 -10.27 -15.67
N GLY A 131 3.55 -9.72 -15.90
CA GLY A 131 3.86 -8.83 -17.03
C GLY A 131 3.42 -7.36 -16.86
N ASP A 132 2.66 -7.01 -15.83
CA ASP A 132 2.27 -5.61 -15.56
C ASP A 132 3.49 -4.77 -15.16
N LEU A 133 3.48 -3.49 -15.58
CA LEU A 133 4.48 -2.50 -15.18
C LEU A 133 4.09 -1.85 -13.84
N VAL A 134 5.07 -1.72 -12.96
CA VAL A 134 4.95 -1.05 -11.65
C VAL A 134 6.03 0.01 -11.54
N ALA A 135 5.66 1.26 -11.34
CA ALA A 135 6.63 2.32 -11.00
C ALA A 135 7.06 2.15 -9.54
N VAL A 136 8.35 2.27 -9.25
CA VAL A 136 8.87 2.05 -7.90
C VAL A 136 9.87 3.15 -7.52
N ASN A 137 9.58 3.86 -6.44
CA ASN A 137 10.43 4.88 -5.85
C ASN A 137 10.94 4.38 -4.49
N LEU A 138 12.23 4.08 -4.41
CA LEU A 138 12.87 3.51 -3.22
C LEU A 138 13.72 4.55 -2.50
N SER A 139 13.69 4.51 -1.17
CA SER A 139 14.63 5.21 -0.30
C SER A 139 15.45 4.19 0.48
N SER A 140 16.75 4.39 0.57
CA SER A 140 17.64 3.52 1.35
C SER A 140 17.38 3.58 2.86
N SER A 141 16.44 4.43 3.30
CA SER A 141 15.99 4.47 4.71
C SER A 141 15.32 3.18 5.18
N PHE A 142 14.74 2.38 4.26
CA PHE A 142 14.08 1.12 4.58
C PHE A 142 14.57 -0.01 3.66
N PRO A 143 15.84 -0.46 3.81
CA PRO A 143 16.42 -1.49 2.93
C PRO A 143 15.60 -2.78 2.89
N CYS A 144 15.00 -3.16 4.03
CA CYS A 144 14.17 -4.36 4.12
C CYS A 144 12.89 -4.25 3.27
N LEU A 145 12.21 -3.09 3.29
CA LEU A 145 11.04 -2.86 2.43
C LEU A 145 11.42 -2.83 0.95
N ASN A 146 12.60 -2.30 0.65
CA ASN A 146 13.10 -2.28 -0.72
C ASN A 146 13.29 -3.71 -1.24
N VAL A 147 14.04 -4.56 -0.51
CA VAL A 147 14.22 -5.98 -0.87
C VAL A 147 12.88 -6.71 -0.93
N ALA A 148 12.00 -6.50 0.06
CA ALA A 148 10.66 -7.10 0.09
C ALA A 148 9.82 -6.69 -1.13
N THR A 149 9.96 -5.43 -1.61
CA THR A 149 9.28 -4.96 -2.82
C THR A 149 9.79 -5.67 -4.08
N LEU A 150 11.12 -5.83 -4.21
CA LEU A 150 11.70 -6.58 -5.32
C LEU A 150 11.22 -8.04 -5.34
N CYS A 151 11.27 -8.71 -4.18
CA CYS A 151 10.81 -10.10 -4.05
C CYS A 151 9.30 -10.25 -4.33
N ALA A 152 8.48 -9.27 -3.93
CA ALA A 152 7.04 -9.27 -4.21
C ALA A 152 6.76 -9.12 -5.72
N LEU A 153 7.46 -8.22 -6.42
CA LEU A 153 7.37 -8.06 -7.86
C LEU A 153 7.83 -9.33 -8.59
N ASP A 154 8.95 -9.92 -8.16
CA ASP A 154 9.48 -11.14 -8.73
C ASP A 154 8.53 -12.34 -8.55
N ALA A 155 7.91 -12.47 -7.38
CA ALA A 155 6.93 -13.53 -7.10
C ALA A 155 5.64 -13.39 -7.92
N LEU A 156 5.22 -12.15 -8.22
CA LEU A 156 4.07 -11.86 -9.09
C LEU A 156 4.41 -11.95 -10.58
N GLY A 157 5.69 -12.02 -10.96
CA GLY A 157 6.11 -11.91 -12.37
C GLY A 157 5.89 -10.51 -12.95
N ALA A 158 5.76 -9.49 -12.12
CA ALA A 158 5.60 -8.09 -12.54
C ALA A 158 6.95 -7.44 -12.84
N GLU A 159 6.94 -6.37 -13.64
CA GLU A 159 8.13 -5.64 -14.05
C GLU A 159 8.21 -4.28 -13.33
N GLY A 160 9.22 -4.12 -12.47
CA GLY A 160 9.51 -2.87 -11.78
C GLY A 160 10.29 -1.89 -12.65
N VAL A 161 9.81 -0.64 -12.75
CA VAL A 161 10.60 0.49 -13.22
C VAL A 161 11.07 1.25 -11.99
N ILE A 162 12.32 1.03 -11.56
CA ILE A 162 12.78 1.29 -10.21
C ILE A 162 13.83 2.39 -10.16
N ILE A 163 13.59 3.43 -9.37
CA ILE A 163 14.54 4.50 -9.10
C ILE A 163 14.80 4.53 -7.59
N ASN A 164 16.08 4.55 -7.20
CA ASN A 164 16.49 4.54 -5.79
C ASN A 164 17.16 5.87 -5.38
N SER A 165 16.94 6.28 -4.11
CA SER A 165 17.72 7.33 -3.45
C SER A 165 18.65 6.71 -2.43
N VAL A 166 19.98 6.96 -2.55
CA VAL A 166 21.04 6.35 -1.73
C VAL A 166 20.99 6.79 -0.26
N GLY A 167 20.59 8.03 0.00
CA GLY A 167 20.53 8.57 1.37
C GLY A 167 19.59 7.79 2.28
N ALA A 168 20.06 7.52 3.48
CA ALA A 168 19.33 6.75 4.47
C ALA A 168 19.24 7.49 5.81
N SER A 169 18.08 7.37 6.48
CA SER A 169 17.93 7.79 7.87
C SER A 169 18.67 6.84 8.81
N THR A 170 18.80 7.23 10.09
CA THR A 170 19.35 6.35 11.15
C THR A 170 18.77 4.94 11.05
N TYR A 171 19.62 3.93 11.30
CA TYR A 171 19.27 2.51 11.24
C TYR A 171 18.82 1.98 9.87
N GLY A 172 18.87 2.81 8.81
CA GLY A 172 18.66 2.38 7.41
C GLY A 172 19.92 1.79 6.77
N ALA A 173 20.00 1.77 5.43
CA ALA A 173 21.21 1.34 4.73
C ALA A 173 22.28 2.47 4.72
N ASN A 174 22.66 2.91 5.92
CA ASN A 174 23.56 4.05 6.14
C ASN A 174 25.02 3.64 6.38
N LEU A 175 25.41 2.42 6.01
CA LEU A 175 26.82 1.99 6.10
C LEU A 175 27.58 2.46 4.86
N PRO A 176 28.64 3.30 4.96
CA PRO A 176 29.26 3.92 3.79
C PRO A 176 29.81 2.93 2.74
N GLY A 177 30.35 1.80 3.21
CA GLY A 177 30.84 0.72 2.34
C GLY A 177 29.78 -0.31 1.95
N PHE A 178 28.51 -0.15 2.38
CA PHE A 178 27.44 -1.10 2.11
C PHE A 178 26.06 -0.42 2.12
N VAL A 179 25.87 0.55 1.20
CA VAL A 179 24.57 1.22 0.99
C VAL A 179 23.60 0.29 0.28
N TYR A 180 22.32 0.67 0.20
CA TYR A 180 21.29 -0.19 -0.38
C TYR A 180 21.62 -0.67 -1.81
N LEU A 181 22.17 0.19 -2.68
CA LEU A 181 22.54 -0.24 -4.03
C LEU A 181 23.70 -1.23 -4.08
N ASP A 182 24.59 -1.25 -3.08
CA ASP A 182 25.56 -2.33 -2.90
C ASP A 182 24.87 -3.65 -2.49
N MET A 183 23.82 -3.56 -1.64
CA MET A 183 23.00 -4.70 -1.26
C MET A 183 22.25 -5.26 -2.48
N GLU A 184 21.61 -4.40 -3.26
CA GLU A 184 20.89 -4.77 -4.48
C GLU A 184 21.83 -5.44 -5.49
N GLN A 185 23.02 -4.86 -5.72
CA GLN A 185 24.04 -5.43 -6.60
C GLN A 185 24.51 -6.82 -6.13
N THR A 186 24.65 -7.02 -4.81
CA THR A 186 24.97 -8.34 -4.23
C THR A 186 23.88 -9.35 -4.58
N LEU A 187 22.61 -9.02 -4.33
CA LEU A 187 21.48 -9.91 -4.60
C LEU A 187 21.34 -10.22 -6.10
N LEU A 188 21.59 -9.23 -6.96
CA LEU A 188 21.56 -9.39 -8.42
C LEU A 188 22.65 -10.34 -8.91
N SER A 189 23.89 -10.19 -8.38
CA SER A 189 25.02 -11.06 -8.74
C SER A 189 24.85 -12.51 -8.27
N GLU A 190 24.13 -12.72 -7.16
CA GLU A 190 23.75 -14.05 -6.65
C GLU A 190 22.53 -14.64 -7.36
N GLY A 191 21.92 -13.91 -8.29
CA GLY A 191 20.72 -14.34 -9.02
C GLY A 191 19.47 -14.48 -8.14
N LEU A 192 19.42 -13.79 -6.99
CA LEU A 192 18.34 -13.85 -6.04
C LEU A 192 17.18 -12.91 -6.38
N ILE A 193 17.40 -11.90 -7.21
CA ILE A 193 16.40 -10.94 -7.67
C ILE A 193 16.50 -10.75 -9.18
N ARG A 194 15.37 -10.42 -9.82
CA ARG A 194 15.29 -10.05 -11.24
C ARG A 194 15.01 -8.57 -11.40
N ASN A 195 14.06 -8.05 -10.62
CA ASN A 195 13.79 -6.64 -10.57
C ASN A 195 14.91 -5.91 -9.83
N HIS A 196 15.42 -4.80 -10.39
CA HIS A 196 16.49 -4.00 -9.80
C HIS A 196 16.40 -2.55 -10.26
N SER A 197 17.07 -1.66 -9.56
CA SER A 197 17.14 -0.23 -9.91
C SER A 197 17.86 -0.03 -11.25
N PHE A 198 17.36 0.89 -12.07
CA PHE A 198 18.04 1.31 -13.30
C PHE A 198 18.56 2.75 -13.21
N ALA A 199 18.10 3.52 -12.23
CA ALA A 199 18.53 4.87 -11.98
C ALA A 199 18.62 5.16 -10.48
N PHE A 200 19.40 6.15 -10.12
CA PHE A 200 19.58 6.57 -8.74
C PHE A 200 19.83 8.05 -8.58
N SER A 201 19.56 8.57 -7.38
CA SER A 201 19.98 9.86 -6.86
C SER A 201 20.70 9.67 -5.54
N MET A 202 21.38 10.72 -5.05
CA MET A 202 22.10 10.61 -3.78
C MET A 202 21.20 10.72 -2.55
N GLY A 203 19.94 11.15 -2.67
CA GLY A 203 19.08 11.36 -1.51
C GLY A 203 19.49 12.57 -0.68
N GLY A 204 19.06 12.63 0.59
CA GLY A 204 19.29 13.80 1.44
C GLY A 204 18.51 15.03 0.97
N ASP A 205 18.95 16.23 1.41
CA ASP A 205 18.32 17.48 1.01
C ASP A 205 18.45 17.68 -0.50
N TYR A 206 17.39 18.14 -1.12
CA TYR A 206 17.28 18.32 -2.58
C TYR A 206 17.52 17.04 -3.40
N ASP A 207 17.63 15.88 -2.75
CA ASP A 207 17.91 14.58 -3.40
C ASP A 207 19.29 14.50 -4.09
N ILE A 208 20.24 15.31 -3.67
CA ILE A 208 21.60 15.43 -4.25
C ILE A 208 22.74 15.10 -3.27
N GLY A 209 22.44 14.48 -2.13
CA GLY A 209 23.42 14.17 -1.09
C GLY A 209 23.73 15.34 -0.16
N TYR A 210 23.10 16.49 -0.35
CA TYR A 210 23.28 17.63 0.54
C TYR A 210 22.71 17.33 1.93
N GLY A 211 23.35 17.85 2.98
CA GLY A 211 22.98 17.57 4.37
C GLY A 211 23.61 16.30 4.95
N MET A 212 24.25 15.45 4.14
CA MET A 212 25.10 14.36 4.68
C MET A 212 26.40 14.95 5.25
N PRO A 213 26.90 14.44 6.40
CA PRO A 213 28.03 15.04 7.10
C PRO A 213 29.34 15.09 6.31
N ASP A 214 29.67 14.05 5.53
CA ASP A 214 30.93 13.92 4.78
C ASP A 214 30.67 13.95 3.27
N GLN A 215 30.90 15.11 2.63
CA GLN A 215 30.67 15.32 1.20
C GLN A 215 31.71 14.62 0.30
N ASP A 216 32.94 14.40 0.78
CA ASP A 216 33.96 13.67 0.03
C ASP A 216 33.60 12.19 -0.01
N LEU A 217 33.10 11.65 1.10
CA LEU A 217 32.58 10.30 1.16
C LEU A 217 31.32 10.12 0.28
N VAL A 218 30.43 11.10 0.28
CA VAL A 218 29.25 11.12 -0.62
C VAL A 218 29.70 11.01 -2.08
N LYS A 219 30.71 11.76 -2.48
CA LYS A 219 31.28 11.70 -3.83
C LYS A 219 31.90 10.34 -4.14
N THR A 220 32.61 9.77 -3.18
CA THR A 220 33.20 8.43 -3.31
C THR A 220 32.13 7.35 -3.53
N ILE A 221 31.03 7.43 -2.78
CA ILE A 221 29.88 6.51 -2.93
C ILE A 221 29.20 6.72 -4.29
N GLU A 222 28.98 7.98 -4.70
CA GLU A 222 28.42 8.30 -6.01
C GLU A 222 29.22 7.64 -7.14
N ASP A 223 30.54 7.83 -7.12
CA ASP A 223 31.43 7.29 -8.16
C ASP A 223 31.42 5.75 -8.17
N ARG A 224 31.35 5.09 -6.99
CA ARG A 224 31.19 3.64 -6.87
C ARG A 224 29.88 3.18 -7.49
N ILE A 225 28.76 3.80 -7.15
CA ILE A 225 27.42 3.39 -7.63
C ILE A 225 27.28 3.65 -9.14
N ARG A 226 27.86 4.72 -9.66
CA ARG A 226 27.94 4.96 -11.12
C ARG A 226 28.63 3.78 -11.84
N GLY A 227 29.60 3.14 -11.20
CA GLY A 227 30.27 1.95 -11.71
C GLY A 227 29.35 0.73 -11.93
N TYR A 228 28.16 0.72 -11.33
CA TYR A 228 27.14 -0.32 -11.58
C TYR A 228 26.31 -0.09 -12.87
N GLY A 229 26.61 0.97 -13.62
CA GLY A 229 25.94 1.27 -14.89
C GLY A 229 24.54 1.88 -14.73
N LEU A 230 24.19 2.36 -13.55
CA LEU A 230 22.91 3.00 -13.27
C LEU A 230 22.91 4.45 -13.76
N GLN A 231 21.74 4.92 -14.24
CA GLN A 231 21.58 6.31 -14.63
C GLN A 231 21.52 7.21 -13.39
N PHE A 232 22.35 8.24 -13.35
CA PHE A 232 22.43 9.18 -12.22
C PHE A 232 21.55 10.39 -12.43
N LEU A 233 20.72 10.69 -11.43
CA LEU A 233 19.89 11.88 -11.31
C LEU A 233 20.57 12.87 -10.35
N HIS A 234 20.87 14.07 -10.83
CA HIS A 234 21.48 15.13 -10.02
C HIS A 234 21.00 16.51 -10.50
N TYR A 235 19.91 16.97 -9.91
CA TYR A 235 19.31 18.27 -10.20
C TYR A 235 19.15 19.04 -8.89
N LYS A 236 19.65 20.28 -8.85
CA LYS A 236 19.57 21.13 -7.63
C LYS A 236 18.16 21.67 -7.38
N ASP A 237 17.37 21.80 -8.42
CA ASP A 237 15.97 22.18 -8.33
C ASP A 237 15.09 20.96 -8.20
N ILE A 238 14.15 20.98 -7.22
CA ILE A 238 13.26 19.84 -6.94
C ILE A 238 12.28 19.61 -8.10
N ASP A 239 11.79 20.67 -8.74
CA ASP A 239 10.85 20.56 -9.86
C ASP A 239 11.54 19.96 -11.08
N GLU A 240 12.80 20.36 -11.36
CA GLU A 240 13.63 19.77 -12.43
C GLU A 240 13.93 18.30 -12.13
N ASN A 241 14.29 17.96 -10.88
CA ASN A 241 14.54 16.57 -10.47
C ASN A 241 13.29 15.71 -10.62
N LEU A 242 12.12 16.21 -10.20
CA LEU A 242 10.85 15.52 -10.37
C LEU A 242 10.54 15.29 -11.86
N ALA A 243 10.70 16.32 -12.69
CA ALA A 243 10.46 16.20 -14.13
C ALA A 243 11.37 15.15 -14.78
N ALA A 244 12.69 15.18 -14.49
CA ALA A 244 13.64 14.21 -14.99
C ALA A 244 13.31 12.77 -14.52
N ARG A 245 12.86 12.61 -13.27
CA ARG A 245 12.44 11.31 -12.72
C ARG A 245 11.20 10.78 -13.42
N LEU A 246 10.21 11.64 -13.70
CA LEU A 246 9.01 11.28 -14.46
C LEU A 246 9.35 10.91 -15.92
N GLU A 247 10.24 11.62 -16.58
CA GLU A 247 10.73 11.25 -17.91
C GLU A 247 11.39 9.87 -17.92
N LEU A 248 12.17 9.54 -16.87
CA LEU A 248 12.79 8.22 -16.75
C LEU A 248 11.76 7.11 -16.57
N TYR A 249 10.74 7.30 -15.75
CA TYR A 249 9.67 6.32 -15.63
C TYR A 249 9.02 6.07 -16.98
N LEU A 250 8.59 7.13 -17.66
CA LEU A 250 7.89 7.02 -18.94
C LEU A 250 8.82 6.50 -20.06
N GLY A 251 10.05 7.02 -20.15
CA GLY A 251 11.01 6.62 -21.18
C GLY A 251 11.48 5.17 -21.03
N LYS A 252 11.68 4.67 -19.81
CA LYS A 252 12.12 3.29 -19.57
C LYS A 252 11.04 2.29 -19.95
N ALA A 253 9.81 2.53 -19.58
CA ALA A 253 8.70 1.68 -19.95
C ALA A 253 8.52 1.65 -21.48
N GLY A 254 8.70 2.79 -22.19
CA GLY A 254 8.63 2.87 -23.65
C GLY A 254 9.68 2.04 -24.40
N ASN A 255 10.87 1.91 -23.82
CA ASN A 255 11.97 1.17 -24.46
C ASN A 255 11.79 -0.37 -24.44
N LYS A 256 10.96 -0.92 -23.56
CA LYS A 256 10.76 -2.36 -23.42
C LYS A 256 9.82 -2.93 -24.49
N ASP A 257 8.91 -2.14 -25.02
CA ASP A 257 7.76 -2.63 -25.79
C ASP A 257 7.86 -2.28 -27.27
N SER A 258 8.92 -2.09 -27.93
CA SER A 258 9.02 -1.84 -29.39
C SER A 258 7.91 -0.93 -29.98
N ARG A 259 7.10 -0.30 -29.15
CA ARG A 259 6.05 0.63 -29.52
C ARG A 259 6.69 2.00 -29.71
N ASN A 260 6.56 2.54 -30.89
CA ASN A 260 7.01 3.91 -31.22
C ASN A 260 6.17 5.03 -30.54
N SER A 261 5.42 4.71 -29.49
CA SER A 261 4.57 5.66 -28.76
C SER A 261 5.15 5.94 -27.38
N PRO A 262 5.13 7.17 -26.91
CA PRO A 262 5.52 7.49 -25.54
C PRO A 262 4.62 6.69 -24.57
N VAL A 263 5.25 6.10 -23.54
CA VAL A 263 4.53 5.37 -22.50
C VAL A 263 3.73 6.38 -21.67
N SER A 264 2.47 6.06 -21.48
CA SER A 264 1.57 6.84 -20.62
C SER A 264 1.70 6.40 -19.16
N ALA A 265 1.41 7.30 -18.22
CA ALA A 265 1.29 6.93 -16.81
C ALA A 265 0.28 5.79 -16.57
N SER A 266 -0.77 5.71 -17.40
CA SER A 266 -1.80 4.65 -17.33
C SER A 266 -1.28 3.24 -17.69
N ASP A 267 -0.06 3.12 -18.24
CA ASP A 267 0.55 1.82 -18.49
C ASP A 267 1.11 1.20 -17.20
N PHE A 268 1.33 2.02 -16.17
CA PHE A 268 1.67 1.53 -14.84
C PHE A 268 0.41 1.11 -14.07
N ARG A 269 0.46 -0.08 -13.50
CA ARG A 269 -0.62 -0.58 -12.66
C ARG A 269 -0.73 0.17 -11.33
N CYS A 270 0.41 0.53 -10.77
CA CYS A 270 0.52 1.38 -9.58
C CYS A 270 1.92 1.98 -9.45
N LEU A 271 2.07 2.96 -8.54
CA LEU A 271 3.36 3.37 -7.98
C LEU A 271 3.55 2.72 -6.61
N VAL A 272 4.71 2.13 -6.35
CA VAL A 272 5.16 1.78 -4.99
C VAL A 272 6.16 2.84 -4.52
N ASN A 273 5.87 3.50 -3.40
CA ASN A 273 6.78 4.44 -2.75
C ASN A 273 7.20 3.88 -1.39
N ALA A 274 8.47 3.52 -1.23
CA ALA A 274 9.05 3.03 0.02
C ALA A 274 9.90 4.11 0.70
N GLY A 275 9.41 4.58 1.86
CA GLY A 275 10.08 5.61 2.66
C GLY A 275 9.60 7.04 2.37
N GLY A 276 10.24 8.00 3.05
CA GLY A 276 9.87 9.42 3.06
C GLY A 276 10.76 10.31 2.19
N ASN A 277 11.07 9.92 0.96
CA ASN A 277 11.84 10.75 0.04
C ASN A 277 11.10 12.06 -0.25
N ILE A 278 11.84 13.19 -0.28
CA ILE A 278 11.28 14.52 -0.54
C ILE A 278 10.53 14.60 -1.89
N LEU A 279 11.00 13.88 -2.91
CA LEU A 279 10.35 13.84 -4.23
C LEU A 279 9.03 13.06 -4.24
N ALA A 280 8.77 12.23 -3.22
CA ALA A 280 7.48 11.55 -3.11
C ALA A 280 6.34 12.55 -2.90
N PHE A 281 6.57 13.63 -2.12
CA PHE A 281 5.56 14.62 -1.72
C PHE A 281 5.84 16.04 -2.22
N GLY A 282 7.02 16.34 -2.77
CA GLY A 282 7.39 17.66 -3.27
C GLY A 282 7.73 18.69 -2.19
N GLY A 283 8.19 18.23 -1.03
CA GLY A 283 8.54 19.06 0.12
C GLY A 283 7.35 19.54 0.95
N GLY A 284 7.62 19.91 2.21
CA GLY A 284 6.63 20.49 3.10
C GLY A 284 5.83 19.51 3.97
N GLU A 285 4.71 19.99 4.50
CA GLU A 285 3.87 19.30 5.50
C GLU A 285 3.18 18.02 4.98
N GLY A 286 3.16 17.78 3.68
CA GLY A 286 2.53 16.62 3.05
C GLY A 286 3.13 15.26 3.51
N LEU A 287 4.41 15.23 3.88
CA LEU A 287 5.10 14.05 4.40
C LEU A 287 4.52 13.55 5.73
N ILE A 288 4.06 14.46 6.59
CA ILE A 288 3.64 14.16 7.96
C ILE A 288 2.19 13.64 7.99
N SER A 289 1.37 14.07 7.05
CA SER A 289 -0.07 13.77 6.99
C SER A 289 -0.44 12.63 6.03
N ALA A 290 0.52 12.12 5.24
CA ALA A 290 0.23 11.11 4.24
C ALA A 290 -0.17 9.77 4.87
N LYS A 291 -1.35 9.31 4.50
CA LYS A 291 -1.86 8.00 4.88
C LYS A 291 -1.02 6.90 4.23
N SER A 292 -0.62 5.89 5.01
CA SER A 292 0.09 4.71 4.49
C SER A 292 -0.86 3.69 3.89
N GLY A 293 -0.32 2.74 3.12
CA GLY A 293 -1.08 1.72 2.42
C GLY A 293 -1.50 2.17 1.01
N ILE A 294 -2.64 1.70 0.52
CA ILE A 294 -3.12 2.01 -0.83
C ILE A 294 -3.83 3.36 -0.85
N LEU A 295 -3.27 4.29 -1.61
CA LEU A 295 -3.89 5.56 -1.97
C LEU A 295 -4.56 5.41 -3.34
N ARG A 296 -5.83 5.74 -3.43
CA ARG A 296 -6.58 5.64 -4.68
C ARG A 296 -6.89 7.02 -5.26
N PRO A 297 -6.88 7.16 -6.60
CA PRO A 297 -7.25 8.40 -7.26
C PRO A 297 -8.60 8.92 -6.77
N GLY A 298 -8.65 10.19 -6.39
CA GLY A 298 -9.86 10.87 -5.92
C GLY A 298 -10.69 11.47 -7.05
N ARG A 299 -11.86 12.05 -6.70
CA ARG A 299 -12.68 12.83 -7.66
C ARG A 299 -12.11 14.23 -7.88
N LYS A 300 -11.32 14.74 -6.96
CA LYS A 300 -10.64 16.03 -7.05
C LYS A 300 -9.16 15.78 -7.24
N PRO A 301 -8.45 16.64 -7.97
CA PRO A 301 -7.00 16.54 -8.07
C PRO A 301 -6.35 16.60 -6.68
N GLU A 302 -5.33 15.78 -6.49
CA GLU A 302 -4.47 15.83 -5.31
C GLU A 302 -3.62 17.10 -5.37
N GLU A 303 -3.55 17.81 -4.25
CA GLU A 303 -2.72 19.00 -4.11
C GLU A 303 -1.28 18.59 -3.79
N GLY A 304 -0.32 19.40 -4.25
CA GLY A 304 1.10 19.19 -3.98
C GLY A 304 1.91 18.83 -5.22
N LYS A 305 3.23 18.96 -5.08
CA LYS A 305 4.22 18.64 -6.10
C LYS A 305 4.98 17.39 -5.63
N GLY A 306 4.94 16.31 -6.39
CA GLY A 306 5.65 15.08 -6.04
C GLY A 306 5.15 13.89 -6.84
N LEU A 307 5.84 12.76 -6.70
CA LEU A 307 5.48 11.53 -7.42
C LEU A 307 4.09 11.02 -7.02
N ILE A 308 3.77 11.03 -5.73
CA ILE A 308 2.48 10.52 -5.23
C ILE A 308 1.31 11.32 -5.79
N PRO A 309 1.21 12.66 -5.59
CA PRO A 309 0.11 13.42 -6.17
C PRO A 309 0.10 13.36 -7.70
N TRP A 310 1.28 13.30 -8.35
CA TRP A 310 1.34 13.20 -9.80
C TRP A 310 0.71 11.90 -10.31
N PHE A 311 1.09 10.72 -9.78
CA PHE A 311 0.51 9.44 -10.20
C PHE A 311 -0.99 9.35 -9.89
N LEU A 312 -1.44 9.82 -8.71
CA LEU A 312 -2.85 9.87 -8.36
C LEU A 312 -3.66 10.74 -9.34
N ASN A 313 -3.12 11.88 -9.76
CA ASN A 313 -3.74 12.78 -10.74
C ASN A 313 -3.78 12.18 -12.16
N GLN A 314 -2.92 11.21 -12.47
CA GLN A 314 -2.98 10.42 -13.71
C GLN A 314 -3.94 9.22 -13.61
N GLY A 315 -4.64 9.05 -12.49
CA GLY A 315 -5.54 7.91 -12.28
C GLY A 315 -4.85 6.62 -11.84
N VAL A 316 -3.56 6.67 -11.50
CA VAL A 316 -2.75 5.52 -11.07
C VAL A 316 -2.73 5.44 -9.54
N PRO A 317 -3.13 4.31 -8.93
CA PRO A 317 -3.07 4.14 -7.49
C PRO A 317 -1.62 4.09 -6.98
N VAL A 318 -1.42 4.46 -5.70
CA VAL A 318 -0.11 4.46 -5.07
C VAL A 318 -0.14 3.57 -3.83
N ILE A 319 0.85 2.69 -3.70
CA ILE A 319 1.16 1.96 -2.48
C ILE A 319 2.24 2.74 -1.74
N HIS A 320 1.86 3.38 -0.62
CA HIS A 320 2.76 4.20 0.17
C HIS A 320 3.20 3.45 1.43
N LEU A 321 4.48 3.04 1.47
CA LEU A 321 5.08 2.26 2.55
C LEU A 321 5.83 3.21 3.51
N LEU A 322 5.07 3.78 4.46
CA LEU A 322 5.55 4.63 5.54
C LEU A 322 4.72 4.32 6.80
N ASN A 323 5.01 4.91 7.96
CA ASN A 323 4.28 4.71 9.23
C ASN A 323 4.05 3.23 9.57
N MET A 324 5.14 2.49 9.75
CA MET A 324 5.12 1.04 9.99
C MET A 324 4.32 0.63 11.22
N ASN A 325 4.22 1.50 12.23
CA ASN A 325 3.44 1.26 13.45
C ASN A 325 1.93 1.10 13.20
N SER A 326 1.39 1.65 12.13
CA SER A 326 0.00 1.43 11.72
C SER A 326 -0.10 0.44 10.56
N LEU A 327 0.77 0.59 9.53
CA LEU A 327 0.70 -0.20 8.30
C LEU A 327 0.85 -1.70 8.56
N LEU A 328 1.80 -2.10 9.43
CA LEU A 328 2.05 -3.52 9.68
C LEU A 328 0.88 -4.20 10.41
N PRO A 329 0.39 -3.68 11.56
CA PRO A 329 -0.75 -4.29 12.26
C PRO A 329 -2.04 -4.28 11.43
N GLU A 330 -2.33 -3.23 10.68
CA GLU A 330 -3.50 -3.16 9.78
C GLU A 330 -3.49 -4.26 8.71
N ASN A 331 -2.30 -4.79 8.37
CA ASN A 331 -2.12 -5.86 7.39
C ASN A 331 -1.77 -7.22 8.03
N GLY A 332 -1.97 -7.38 9.33
CA GLY A 332 -1.79 -8.66 10.02
C GLY A 332 -0.34 -9.02 10.33
N LEU A 333 0.55 -8.02 10.40
CA LEU A 333 1.95 -8.19 10.81
C LEU A 333 2.19 -7.57 12.18
N PRO A 334 2.97 -8.20 13.07
CA PRO A 334 3.32 -7.61 14.35
C PRO A 334 4.29 -6.42 14.15
N PHE A 335 4.17 -5.42 15.03
CA PHE A 335 5.13 -4.33 15.13
C PHE A 335 6.22 -4.70 16.14
N ASP A 336 7.49 -4.57 15.75
CA ASP A 336 8.70 -4.83 16.53
C ASP A 336 8.74 -6.20 17.25
N PRO A 337 8.48 -7.33 16.55
CA PRO A 337 8.44 -8.64 17.18
C PRO A 337 9.83 -9.16 17.56
N ILE A 338 9.92 -9.76 18.76
CA ILE A 338 11.09 -10.50 19.22
C ILE A 338 10.59 -11.82 19.84
N PRO A 339 10.87 -13.00 19.25
CA PRO A 339 11.55 -13.22 17.97
C PRO A 339 10.69 -12.84 16.76
N LEU A 340 11.32 -12.79 15.57
CA LEU A 340 10.60 -12.64 14.30
C LEU A 340 9.73 -13.87 14.05
N PRO A 341 8.53 -13.69 13.45
CA PRO A 341 7.74 -14.80 12.92
C PRO A 341 8.47 -15.51 11.77
N ASP A 342 8.29 -16.81 11.66
CA ASP A 342 8.81 -17.60 10.54
C ASP A 342 8.23 -17.10 9.20
N PRO A 343 9.01 -17.11 8.11
CA PRO A 343 8.52 -16.81 6.77
C PRO A 343 7.34 -17.72 6.40
N GLY A 344 6.31 -17.16 5.78
CA GLY A 344 5.11 -17.91 5.39
C GLY A 344 4.07 -18.07 6.49
N THR A 345 4.28 -17.50 7.69
CA THR A 345 3.36 -17.60 8.83
C THR A 345 2.76 -16.25 9.23
N GLY A 346 1.65 -16.29 9.97
CA GLY A 346 0.98 -15.11 10.52
C GLY A 346 -0.35 -14.75 9.87
N ASP A 347 -1.01 -13.73 10.42
CA ASP A 347 -2.35 -13.31 9.99
C ASP A 347 -2.38 -12.62 8.63
N VAL A 348 -1.24 -12.13 8.15
CA VAL A 348 -1.10 -11.49 6.83
C VAL A 348 -1.62 -12.35 5.67
N TYR A 349 -1.56 -13.68 5.81
CA TYR A 349 -2.00 -14.65 4.79
C TYR A 349 -3.50 -14.94 4.82
N PHE A 350 -4.24 -14.38 5.77
CA PHE A 350 -5.65 -14.71 6.00
C PHE A 350 -6.52 -13.46 5.90
N GLU A 351 -7.80 -13.69 5.59
CA GLU A 351 -8.85 -12.68 5.60
C GLU A 351 -10.14 -13.23 6.22
N MET A 352 -10.97 -12.33 6.75
CA MET A 352 -12.30 -12.71 7.24
C MET A 352 -13.29 -12.72 6.08
N ARG A 353 -13.92 -13.87 5.82
CA ARG A 353 -14.91 -14.06 4.75
C ARG A 353 -16.30 -14.31 5.28
N TYR A 354 -17.30 -13.85 4.53
CA TYR A 354 -18.68 -14.22 4.74
C TYR A 354 -19.01 -15.56 4.08
N ARG A 355 -19.90 -16.34 4.71
CA ARG A 355 -20.43 -17.59 4.12
C ARG A 355 -21.36 -17.24 2.97
N LYS A 356 -20.97 -17.55 1.73
CA LYS A 356 -21.70 -17.19 0.52
C LYS A 356 -23.15 -17.70 0.52
N GLU A 357 -23.36 -18.91 1.01
CA GLU A 357 -24.68 -19.55 1.11
C GLU A 357 -25.60 -18.77 2.04
N LEU A 358 -25.06 -18.29 3.17
CA LEU A 358 -25.80 -17.48 4.13
C LEU A 358 -26.13 -16.08 3.57
N VAL A 359 -25.19 -15.47 2.86
CA VAL A 359 -25.42 -14.20 2.17
C VAL A 359 -26.57 -14.33 1.17
N LEU A 360 -26.55 -15.39 0.34
CA LEU A 360 -27.60 -15.65 -0.66
C LEU A 360 -28.97 -15.90 0.02
N LEU A 361 -29.02 -16.71 1.08
CA LEU A 361 -30.24 -17.02 1.82
C LEU A 361 -30.85 -15.74 2.43
N LEU A 362 -30.06 -14.96 3.14
CA LEU A 362 -30.51 -13.72 3.78
C LEU A 362 -30.91 -12.66 2.75
N SER A 363 -30.20 -12.56 1.63
CA SER A 363 -30.58 -11.66 0.53
C SER A 363 -31.92 -12.05 -0.12
N ALA A 364 -32.16 -13.34 -0.33
CA ALA A 364 -33.43 -13.85 -0.84
C ALA A 364 -34.59 -13.52 0.11
N GLY A 365 -34.40 -13.69 1.42
CA GLY A 365 -35.37 -13.31 2.45
C GLY A 365 -35.67 -11.81 2.45
N ALA A 366 -34.66 -10.96 2.31
CA ALA A 366 -34.83 -9.50 2.19
C ALA A 366 -35.64 -9.10 0.95
N LEU A 367 -35.33 -9.70 -0.21
CA LEU A 367 -36.07 -9.47 -1.45
C LEU A 367 -37.54 -9.90 -1.34
N LEU A 368 -37.82 -11.04 -0.70
CA LEU A 368 -39.18 -11.51 -0.46
C LEU A 368 -39.96 -10.54 0.43
N LEU A 369 -39.36 -10.08 1.54
CA LEU A 369 -40.03 -9.09 2.41
C LEU A 369 -40.26 -7.76 1.70
N LEU A 370 -39.34 -7.33 0.86
CA LEU A 370 -39.48 -6.12 0.05
C LEU A 370 -40.62 -6.27 -0.97
N ALA A 371 -40.72 -7.41 -1.64
CA ALA A 371 -41.83 -7.71 -2.57
C ALA A 371 -43.19 -7.72 -1.87
N LEU A 372 -43.29 -8.37 -0.69
CA LEU A 372 -44.51 -8.38 0.12
C LEU A 372 -44.91 -6.99 0.59
N THR A 373 -43.95 -6.13 0.95
CA THR A 373 -44.22 -4.73 1.30
C THR A 373 -44.75 -3.95 0.08
N ALA A 374 -44.10 -4.11 -1.08
CA ALA A 374 -44.47 -3.41 -2.31
C ALA A 374 -45.92 -3.77 -2.79
N LEU A 375 -46.29 -5.06 -2.63
CA LEU A 375 -47.64 -5.53 -2.99
C LEU A 375 -48.74 -4.97 -2.07
N ARG A 376 -48.38 -4.59 -0.83
CA ARG A 376 -49.35 -4.05 0.17
C ARG A 376 -49.43 -2.52 0.17
N PHE A 377 -48.54 -1.80 -0.55
CA PHE A 377 -48.70 -0.36 -0.75
C PHE A 377 -49.83 -0.09 -1.76
N PRO A 378 -50.91 0.67 -1.38
CA PRO A 378 -51.98 0.99 -2.31
C PRO A 378 -51.42 1.80 -3.47
N ARG A 379 -51.64 1.31 -4.71
CA ARG A 379 -51.35 2.09 -5.91
C ARG A 379 -52.22 3.36 -5.86
N ARG A 380 -51.59 4.52 -5.77
CA ARG A 380 -52.32 5.80 -5.94
C ARG A 380 -52.90 5.81 -7.35
N HIS A 381 -54.25 5.78 -7.46
CA HIS A 381 -54.90 6.04 -8.72
C HIS A 381 -54.49 7.45 -9.21
N PRO A 382 -54.14 7.61 -10.48
CA PRO A 382 -53.95 8.95 -11.03
C PRO A 382 -55.21 9.75 -10.84
N ILE A 383 -55.11 10.93 -10.23
CA ILE A 383 -56.19 11.90 -10.14
C ILE A 383 -56.60 12.23 -11.57
N GLN A 384 -57.75 11.76 -12.02
CA GLN A 384 -58.37 12.26 -13.23
C GLN A 384 -58.58 13.78 -13.06
N LYS A 385 -57.76 14.56 -13.75
CA LYS A 385 -58.05 15.98 -13.96
C LYS A 385 -59.35 16.05 -14.77
N GLY A 386 -60.51 16.24 -14.08
CA GLY A 386 -61.76 16.60 -14.72
C GLY A 386 -61.57 17.93 -15.45
N LEU A 387 -61.88 17.90 -16.72
CA LEU A 387 -62.11 19.08 -17.57
C LEU A 387 -63.28 19.85 -16.96
N LEU A 388 -63.04 21.11 -16.64
CA LEU A 388 -64.00 22.21 -16.78
C LEU A 388 -63.29 23.43 -17.31
#